data_71dc29bacd7ae40c5151d8602ad5b313
#
_entry.id   71dc29bacd7ae40c5151d8602ad5b313
#
_cell.length_a   1.000
_cell.length_b   1.000
_cell.length_c   1.000
_cell.angle_alpha   90.00
_cell.angle_beta   90.00
_cell.angle_gamma   90.00
#
_symmetry.space_group_name_H-M   'P 1'
#
loop_
_entity.id
_entity.type
_entity.pdbx_description
1 polymer ?
#
loop_
_entity_poly.entity_id
_entity_poly.type
_entity_poly.pdbx_seq_one_letter_code
_entity_poly.pdbx_strand_id
1 'polypeptide(L)'
;LLARLKSRSASAQQLQKLLSTAEKTVRHADSRRREKRGATQRYGTEDVQCFEPHVLLELDGLRDGIKQVHDEFVADALRLVLSSILVKVSKQSADTSSVLVPRRLAAGFTISLFAKKTEELAHRLDSFRRMLPPHAPIATVVQGDARRREGVSEASVHLVLSSPPYAGTYDYLEHHRLRLRWLGLPMDGLMQDEIGARRHAAPMSFSDALRRYYDDLSQVLAATAAKLVSGGMMAWLVADSVIGTRPVWAESLVRRCAERTALTWLASASQRRPHFHGPSQRAFAKQPRQEHIVVLGKP
;
A
#
# COMPACT_ATOMS: atom_id res chain seq x y z
N LEU A 1 -7.96 -1.22 -5.58
CA LEU A 1 -8.22 0.20 -5.89
C LEU A 1 -6.94 0.93 -6.34
N LEU A 2 -5.96 1.14 -5.46
CA LEU A 2 -4.77 1.97 -5.75
C LEU A 2 -3.96 1.46 -6.94
N ALA A 3 -3.70 0.16 -7.04
CA ALA A 3 -2.97 -0.42 -8.16
C ALA A 3 -3.71 -0.19 -9.49
N ARG A 4 -5.03 -0.42 -9.52
CA ARG A 4 -5.86 -0.14 -10.70
C ARG A 4 -5.78 1.31 -11.14
N LEU A 5 -5.87 2.26 -10.20
CA LEU A 5 -5.80 3.68 -10.53
C LEU A 5 -4.42 4.08 -11.08
N LYS A 6 -3.34 3.58 -10.48
CA LYS A 6 -1.96 3.92 -10.88
C LYS A 6 -1.53 3.30 -12.20
N SER A 7 -2.13 2.19 -12.60
CA SER A 7 -1.76 1.46 -13.82
C SER A 7 -2.69 1.72 -15.01
N ARG A 8 -3.77 2.49 -14.80
CA ARG A 8 -4.76 2.82 -15.82
C ARG A 8 -4.51 4.20 -16.41
N SER A 9 -4.42 4.29 -17.73
CA SER A 9 -4.48 5.56 -18.42
C SER A 9 -5.91 6.12 -18.35
N ALA A 10 -6.03 7.38 -17.92
CA ALA A 10 -7.32 8.08 -17.89
C ALA A 10 -7.44 9.01 -19.10
N SER A 11 -8.57 8.95 -19.83
CA SER A 11 -8.81 9.89 -20.93
C SER A 11 -9.02 11.33 -20.43
N ALA A 12 -8.82 12.32 -21.30
CA ALA A 12 -9.10 13.72 -20.95
C ALA A 12 -10.55 13.91 -20.48
N GLN A 13 -11.51 13.21 -21.09
CA GLN A 13 -12.91 13.24 -20.70
C GLN A 13 -13.13 12.66 -19.29
N GLN A 14 -12.46 11.56 -18.96
CA GLN A 14 -12.51 10.97 -17.61
C GLN A 14 -11.91 11.92 -16.55
N LEU A 15 -10.83 12.62 -16.87
CA LEU A 15 -10.23 13.61 -15.96
C LEU A 15 -11.14 14.82 -15.76
N GLN A 16 -11.77 15.32 -16.81
CA GLN A 16 -12.76 16.39 -16.69
C GLN A 16 -13.96 15.96 -15.85
N LYS A 17 -14.46 14.72 -16.07
CA LYS A 17 -15.54 14.14 -15.27
C LYS A 17 -15.15 13.99 -13.80
N LEU A 18 -13.90 13.58 -13.53
CA LEU A 18 -13.37 13.50 -12.17
C LEU A 18 -13.42 14.86 -11.47
N LEU A 19 -12.91 15.90 -12.11
CA LEU A 19 -12.89 17.26 -11.53
C LEU A 19 -14.30 17.81 -11.30
N SER A 20 -15.18 17.73 -12.29
CA SER A 20 -16.56 18.23 -12.16
C SER A 20 -17.37 17.45 -11.11
N THR A 21 -17.13 16.14 -10.96
CA THR A 21 -17.76 15.32 -9.92
C THR A 21 -17.20 15.64 -8.54
N ALA A 22 -15.91 15.90 -8.43
CA ALA A 22 -15.29 16.34 -7.18
C ALA A 22 -15.88 17.67 -6.69
N GLU A 23 -16.09 18.64 -7.60
CA GLU A 23 -16.76 19.90 -7.27
C GLU A 23 -18.19 19.69 -6.72
N LYS A 24 -18.96 18.77 -7.32
CA LYS A 24 -20.30 18.41 -6.83
C LYS A 24 -20.21 17.80 -5.42
N THR A 25 -19.25 16.89 -5.21
CA THR A 25 -19.00 16.26 -3.91
C THR A 25 -18.61 17.28 -2.84
N VAL A 26 -17.75 18.21 -3.19
CA VAL A 26 -17.32 19.34 -2.33
C VAL A 26 -18.50 20.22 -1.97
N ARG A 27 -19.31 20.65 -2.95
CA ARG A 27 -20.52 21.46 -2.71
C ARG A 27 -21.51 20.73 -1.81
N HIS A 28 -21.71 19.44 -2.02
CA HIS A 28 -22.57 18.60 -1.16
C HIS A 28 -22.09 18.60 0.29
N ALA A 29 -20.79 18.33 0.51
CA ALA A 29 -20.21 18.29 1.85
C ALA A 29 -20.26 19.69 2.53
N ASP A 30 -19.98 20.75 1.79
CA ASP A 30 -20.01 22.13 2.32
C ASP A 30 -21.45 22.62 2.64
N SER A 31 -22.45 22.25 1.83
CA SER A 31 -23.86 22.50 2.13
C SER A 31 -24.26 21.83 3.46
N ARG A 32 -23.94 20.52 3.63
CA ARG A 32 -24.21 19.77 4.86
C ARG A 32 -23.55 20.43 6.09
N ARG A 33 -22.29 20.90 5.92
CA ARG A 33 -21.57 21.62 6.97
C ARG A 33 -22.26 22.93 7.35
N ARG A 34 -22.62 23.77 6.37
CA ARG A 34 -23.30 25.06 6.59
C ARG A 34 -24.68 24.91 7.23
N GLU A 35 -25.40 23.88 6.80
CA GLU A 35 -26.71 23.53 7.34
C GLU A 35 -26.64 22.77 8.68
N LYS A 36 -25.43 22.54 9.21
CA LYS A 36 -25.18 21.83 10.46
C LYS A 36 -25.85 20.45 10.52
N ARG A 37 -25.89 19.75 9.37
CA ARG A 37 -26.48 18.39 9.29
C ARG A 37 -25.63 17.41 10.09
N GLY A 38 -26.29 16.48 10.78
CA GLY A 38 -25.66 15.37 11.49
C GLY A 38 -25.01 14.36 10.55
N ALA A 39 -24.32 13.38 11.11
CA ALA A 39 -23.70 12.30 10.35
C ALA A 39 -24.74 11.42 9.62
N THR A 40 -24.39 10.91 8.44
CA THR A 40 -25.24 10.04 7.63
C THR A 40 -25.29 8.60 8.13
N GLN A 41 -24.39 8.26 9.04
CA GLN A 41 -24.31 6.94 9.69
C GLN A 41 -23.76 7.05 11.11
N ARG A 42 -23.93 5.99 11.87
CA ARG A 42 -23.31 5.87 13.19
C ARG A 42 -21.81 5.55 13.03
N TYR A 43 -20.97 6.30 13.74
CA TYR A 43 -19.52 6.06 13.81
C TYR A 43 -19.15 5.30 15.07
N GLY A 44 -18.17 4.42 14.95
CA GLY A 44 -17.60 3.70 16.08
C GLY A 44 -16.71 4.59 16.94
N THR A 45 -16.41 4.12 18.16
CA THR A 45 -15.56 4.84 19.13
C THR A 45 -14.21 5.24 18.55
N GLU A 46 -13.60 4.38 17.75
CA GLU A 46 -12.29 4.65 17.12
C GLU A 46 -12.34 5.88 16.18
N ASP A 47 -13.42 6.04 15.40
CA ASP A 47 -13.55 7.19 14.51
C ASP A 47 -13.80 8.48 15.29
N VAL A 48 -14.65 8.41 16.32
CA VAL A 48 -14.95 9.55 17.19
C VAL A 48 -13.70 10.02 17.97
N GLN A 49 -12.86 9.09 18.38
CA GLN A 49 -11.58 9.43 19.04
C GLN A 49 -10.54 9.96 18.05
N CYS A 50 -10.52 9.42 16.85
CA CYS A 50 -9.51 9.72 15.82
C CYS A 50 -9.68 11.10 15.18
N PHE A 51 -10.91 11.63 15.12
CA PHE A 51 -11.20 12.90 14.45
C PHE A 51 -11.82 13.93 15.41
N GLU A 52 -11.61 15.21 15.14
CA GLU A 52 -12.42 16.26 15.74
C GLU A 52 -13.87 16.18 15.20
N PRO A 53 -14.90 16.52 15.99
CA PRO A 53 -16.30 16.33 15.57
C PRO A 53 -16.65 16.98 14.24
N HIS A 54 -16.20 18.19 13.98
CA HIS A 54 -16.46 18.88 12.71
C HIS A 54 -15.72 18.24 11.54
N VAL A 55 -14.48 17.74 11.76
CA VAL A 55 -13.70 17.00 10.76
C VAL A 55 -14.41 15.70 10.36
N LEU A 56 -14.93 14.97 11.36
CA LEU A 56 -15.67 13.73 11.14
C LEU A 56 -16.91 13.98 10.28
N LEU A 57 -17.66 15.05 10.55
CA LEU A 57 -18.84 15.44 9.75
C LEU A 57 -18.47 15.89 8.34
N GLU A 58 -17.35 16.59 8.14
CA GLU A 58 -16.85 16.98 6.82
C GLU A 58 -16.44 15.74 5.99
N LEU A 59 -15.74 14.79 6.62
CA LEU A 59 -15.39 13.51 5.99
C LEU A 59 -16.65 12.68 5.67
N ASP A 60 -17.63 12.67 6.56
CA ASP A 60 -18.93 12.01 6.33
C ASP A 60 -19.64 12.60 5.12
N GLY A 61 -19.73 13.92 5.02
CA GLY A 61 -20.33 14.62 3.89
C GLY A 61 -19.62 14.33 2.56
N LEU A 62 -18.29 14.28 2.55
CA LEU A 62 -17.51 13.89 1.38
C LEU A 62 -17.79 12.43 0.99
N ARG A 63 -17.79 11.52 1.95
CA ARG A 63 -18.08 10.10 1.70
C ARG A 63 -19.50 9.87 1.20
N ASP A 64 -20.47 10.59 1.74
CA ASP A 64 -21.87 10.57 1.30
C ASP A 64 -22.02 11.03 -0.15
N GLY A 65 -21.37 12.13 -0.52
CA GLY A 65 -21.33 12.60 -1.90
C GLY A 65 -20.65 11.61 -2.86
N ILE A 66 -19.58 10.94 -2.41
CA ILE A 66 -18.92 9.92 -3.23
C ILE A 66 -19.81 8.67 -3.45
N LYS A 67 -20.63 8.28 -2.48
CA LYS A 67 -21.58 7.16 -2.62
C LYS A 67 -22.60 7.36 -3.75
N GLN A 68 -22.89 8.61 -4.12
CA GLN A 68 -23.82 8.96 -5.20
C GLN A 68 -23.18 8.92 -6.60
N VAL A 69 -21.88 8.62 -6.70
CA VAL A 69 -21.14 8.58 -7.96
C VAL A 69 -21.28 7.21 -8.62
N HIS A 70 -21.91 7.16 -9.80
CA HIS A 70 -22.14 5.91 -10.54
C HIS A 70 -20.97 5.48 -11.42
N ASP A 71 -20.11 6.42 -11.84
CA ASP A 71 -18.93 6.11 -12.65
C ASP A 71 -17.86 5.45 -11.76
N GLU A 72 -17.55 4.18 -12.02
CA GLU A 72 -16.63 3.39 -11.21
C GLU A 72 -15.23 4.02 -11.13
N PHE A 73 -14.70 4.50 -12.26
CA PHE A 73 -13.37 5.14 -12.27
C PHE A 73 -13.34 6.39 -11.40
N VAL A 74 -14.34 7.24 -11.54
CA VAL A 74 -14.44 8.48 -10.77
C VAL A 74 -14.69 8.19 -9.29
N ALA A 75 -15.57 7.25 -8.97
CA ALA A 75 -15.85 6.84 -7.58
C ALA A 75 -14.59 6.30 -6.90
N ASP A 76 -13.85 5.41 -7.57
CA ASP A 76 -12.62 4.84 -7.04
C ASP A 76 -11.51 5.90 -6.86
N ALA A 77 -11.37 6.83 -7.82
CA ALA A 77 -10.44 7.93 -7.70
C ALA A 77 -10.77 8.82 -6.49
N LEU A 78 -12.04 9.23 -6.32
CA LEU A 78 -12.47 10.05 -5.19
C LEU A 78 -12.36 9.32 -3.85
N ARG A 79 -12.66 8.02 -3.78
CA ARG A 79 -12.42 7.19 -2.59
C ARG A 79 -10.94 7.17 -2.20
N LEU A 80 -10.04 7.05 -3.18
CA LEU A 80 -8.59 7.07 -2.91
C LEU A 80 -8.11 8.46 -2.48
N VAL A 81 -8.66 9.53 -3.04
CA VAL A 81 -8.40 10.89 -2.55
C VAL A 81 -8.86 11.03 -1.11
N LEU A 82 -10.08 10.61 -0.78
CA LEU A 82 -10.60 10.61 0.60
C LEU A 82 -9.65 9.84 1.53
N SER A 83 -9.26 8.63 1.15
CA SER A 83 -8.30 7.80 1.89
C SER A 83 -6.96 8.51 2.12
N SER A 84 -6.47 9.28 1.14
CA SER A 84 -5.17 9.96 1.21
C SER A 84 -5.12 11.11 2.22
N ILE A 85 -6.27 11.68 2.56
CA ILE A 85 -6.36 12.80 3.51
C ILE A 85 -6.67 12.36 4.94
N LEU A 86 -7.18 11.13 5.17
CA LEU A 86 -7.66 10.68 6.48
C LEU A 86 -6.64 10.92 7.60
N VAL A 87 -5.41 10.43 7.45
CA VAL A 87 -4.37 10.62 8.48
C VAL A 87 -3.99 12.09 8.63
N LYS A 88 -4.00 12.86 7.53
CA LYS A 88 -3.66 14.29 7.56
C LYS A 88 -4.63 15.14 8.37
N VAL A 89 -5.90 14.73 8.41
CA VAL A 89 -6.95 15.43 9.16
C VAL A 89 -7.32 14.74 10.46
N SER A 90 -6.74 13.58 10.75
CA SER A 90 -6.93 12.86 12.01
C SER A 90 -6.01 13.39 13.11
N LYS A 91 -6.27 12.94 14.33
CA LYS A 91 -5.38 13.13 15.48
C LYS A 91 -4.16 12.20 15.47
N GLN A 92 -4.08 11.23 14.54
CA GLN A 92 -2.90 10.38 14.42
C GLN A 92 -1.70 11.21 13.93
N SER A 93 -0.55 11.03 14.57
CA SER A 93 0.69 11.70 14.16
C SER A 93 1.29 11.14 12.86
N ALA A 94 1.06 9.85 12.59
CA ALA A 94 1.49 9.14 11.37
C ALA A 94 0.61 7.89 11.15
N ASP A 95 0.67 7.31 9.95
CA ASP A 95 -0.02 6.04 9.60
C ASP A 95 0.34 4.89 10.56
N THR A 96 1.54 4.92 11.14
CA THR A 96 2.07 3.87 12.02
C THR A 96 1.93 4.21 13.51
N SER A 97 1.34 5.34 13.85
CA SER A 97 1.26 5.81 15.23
C SER A 97 -0.11 5.53 15.84
N SER A 98 -0.11 4.89 17.00
CA SER A 98 -1.29 4.79 17.86
C SER A 98 -1.49 6.03 18.75
N VAL A 99 -0.51 6.94 18.78
CA VAL A 99 -0.58 8.16 19.60
C VAL A 99 -1.48 9.19 18.91
N LEU A 100 -2.50 9.64 19.63
CA LEU A 100 -3.41 10.69 19.19
C LEU A 100 -2.92 12.04 19.75
N VAL A 101 -2.70 12.99 18.84
CA VAL A 101 -2.32 14.37 19.18
C VAL A 101 -3.43 15.30 18.72
N PRO A 102 -4.02 16.12 19.63
CA PRO A 102 -5.05 17.07 19.22
C PRO A 102 -4.58 17.96 18.09
N ARG A 103 -5.42 18.12 17.08
CA ARG A 103 -5.16 19.02 15.95
C ARG A 103 -6.26 20.07 15.85
N ARG A 104 -5.87 21.34 15.80
CA ARG A 104 -6.79 22.43 15.52
C ARG A 104 -6.87 22.66 14.01
N LEU A 105 -7.91 22.15 13.39
CA LEU A 105 -8.21 22.36 11.99
C LEU A 105 -9.40 23.33 11.87
N ALA A 106 -9.31 24.28 10.94
CA ALA A 106 -10.42 25.19 10.66
C ALA A 106 -11.60 24.44 10.01
N ALA A 107 -12.81 24.86 10.29
CA ALA A 107 -13.99 24.33 9.62
C ALA A 107 -13.90 24.57 8.10
N GLY A 108 -14.21 23.55 7.30
CA GLY A 108 -14.04 23.54 5.84
C GLY A 108 -12.65 23.14 5.36
N PHE A 109 -11.65 23.00 6.25
CA PHE A 109 -10.29 22.60 5.85
C PHE A 109 -10.25 21.24 5.19
N THR A 110 -10.95 20.24 5.74
CA THR A 110 -11.00 18.87 5.20
C THR A 110 -11.58 18.85 3.79
N ILE A 111 -12.63 19.64 3.56
CA ILE A 111 -13.29 19.76 2.26
C ILE A 111 -12.34 20.41 1.24
N SER A 112 -11.68 21.50 1.62
CA SER A 112 -10.70 22.19 0.77
C SER A 112 -9.49 21.31 0.45
N LEU A 113 -9.01 20.54 1.44
CA LEU A 113 -7.90 19.60 1.22
C LEU A 113 -8.28 18.48 0.26
N PHE A 114 -9.52 17.98 0.33
CA PHE A 114 -10.04 17.00 -0.61
C PHE A 114 -10.07 17.54 -2.04
N ALA A 115 -10.59 18.76 -2.26
CA ALA A 115 -10.60 19.42 -3.55
C ALA A 115 -9.18 19.50 -4.13
N LYS A 116 -8.25 20.10 -3.38
CA LYS A 116 -6.84 20.23 -3.77
C LYS A 116 -6.19 18.89 -4.12
N LYS A 117 -6.44 17.84 -3.33
CA LYS A 117 -5.89 16.50 -3.59
C LYS A 117 -6.50 15.83 -4.81
N THR A 118 -7.74 16.14 -5.16
CA THR A 118 -8.34 15.67 -6.42
C THR A 118 -7.71 16.36 -7.63
N GLU A 119 -7.46 17.66 -7.57
CA GLU A 119 -6.75 18.40 -8.62
C GLU A 119 -5.32 17.85 -8.82
N GLU A 120 -4.58 17.63 -7.73
CA GLU A 120 -3.26 17.01 -7.77
C GLU A 120 -3.30 15.61 -8.42
N LEU A 121 -4.32 14.80 -8.10
CA LEU A 121 -4.50 13.49 -8.69
C LEU A 121 -4.79 13.60 -10.19
N ALA A 122 -5.71 14.46 -10.60
CA ALA A 122 -6.05 14.66 -12.00
C ALA A 122 -4.83 15.10 -12.82
N HIS A 123 -4.02 16.02 -12.29
CA HIS A 123 -2.77 16.45 -12.92
C HIS A 123 -1.77 15.30 -13.08
N ARG A 124 -1.59 14.48 -12.05
CA ARG A 124 -0.68 13.31 -12.12
C ARG A 124 -1.16 12.25 -13.11
N LEU A 125 -2.47 11.99 -13.17
CA LEU A 125 -3.04 11.06 -14.14
C LEU A 125 -2.89 11.58 -15.58
N ASP A 126 -3.05 12.89 -15.80
CA ASP A 126 -2.83 13.50 -17.12
C ASP A 126 -1.34 13.42 -17.53
N SER A 127 -0.43 13.73 -16.60
CA SER A 127 1.01 13.57 -16.83
C SER A 127 1.37 12.12 -17.17
N PHE A 128 0.84 11.16 -16.44
CA PHE A 128 1.05 9.73 -16.73
C PHE A 128 0.51 9.35 -18.11
N ARG A 129 -0.70 9.78 -18.47
CA ARG A 129 -1.30 9.57 -19.79
C ARG A 129 -0.39 10.07 -20.92
N ARG A 130 0.20 11.26 -20.76
CA ARG A 130 1.12 11.84 -21.77
C ARG A 130 2.44 11.13 -21.90
N MET A 131 2.88 10.44 -20.86
CA MET A 131 4.13 9.65 -20.86
C MET A 131 3.97 8.27 -21.50
N LEU A 132 2.73 7.76 -21.59
CA LEU A 132 2.49 6.44 -22.14
C LEU A 132 2.59 6.45 -23.67
N PRO A 133 3.19 5.41 -24.28
CA PRO A 133 3.12 5.21 -25.72
C PRO A 133 1.67 5.12 -26.22
N PRO A 134 1.37 5.54 -27.47
CA PRO A 134 0.00 5.55 -28.00
C PRO A 134 -0.75 4.21 -27.91
N HIS A 135 -0.03 3.11 -27.91
CA HIS A 135 -0.59 1.74 -27.86
C HIS A 135 -0.14 0.98 -26.61
N ALA A 136 0.15 1.68 -25.51
CA ALA A 136 0.51 1.03 -24.26
C ALA A 136 -0.60 0.06 -23.83
N PRO A 137 -0.27 -1.23 -23.55
CA PRO A 137 -1.27 -2.20 -23.12
C PRO A 137 -1.86 -1.81 -21.77
N ILE A 138 -3.14 -2.15 -21.58
CA ILE A 138 -3.81 -1.95 -20.32
C ILE A 138 -3.29 -2.97 -19.31
N ALA A 139 -2.83 -2.51 -18.16
CA ALA A 139 -2.38 -3.38 -17.09
C ALA A 139 -3.55 -4.15 -16.46
N THR A 140 -3.38 -5.45 -16.28
CA THR A 140 -4.31 -6.30 -15.53
C THR A 140 -3.91 -6.31 -14.07
N VAL A 141 -4.84 -5.97 -13.17
CA VAL A 141 -4.62 -6.01 -11.72
C VAL A 141 -5.41 -7.16 -11.13
N VAL A 142 -4.69 -8.16 -10.63
CA VAL A 142 -5.26 -9.33 -9.97
C VAL A 142 -5.03 -9.21 -8.47
N GLN A 143 -6.06 -9.51 -7.69
CA GLN A 143 -5.93 -9.69 -6.25
C GLN A 143 -5.72 -11.18 -5.97
N GLY A 144 -4.64 -11.51 -5.25
CA GLY A 144 -4.31 -12.90 -4.92
C GLY A 144 -3.21 -12.98 -3.89
N ASP A 145 -2.96 -14.18 -3.40
CA ASP A 145 -1.82 -14.50 -2.54
C ASP A 145 -0.58 -14.77 -3.41
N ALA A 146 0.50 -14.03 -3.17
CA ALA A 146 1.74 -14.17 -3.93
C ALA A 146 2.39 -15.57 -3.82
N ARG A 147 2.06 -16.34 -2.76
CA ARG A 147 2.50 -17.75 -2.59
C ARG A 147 1.74 -18.72 -3.51
N ARG A 148 0.61 -18.27 -4.07
CA ARG A 148 -0.26 -19.06 -4.95
C ARG A 148 -0.05 -18.67 -6.40
N ARG A 149 -0.44 -19.54 -7.30
CA ARG A 149 -0.23 -19.34 -8.75
C ARG A 149 -1.47 -18.73 -9.44
N GLU A 150 -2.23 -17.90 -8.74
CA GLU A 150 -3.52 -17.40 -9.23
C GLU A 150 -3.34 -16.24 -10.22
N GLY A 151 -4.22 -16.19 -11.22
CA GLY A 151 -4.42 -15.02 -12.09
C GLY A 151 -3.35 -14.72 -13.15
N VAL A 152 -2.25 -15.51 -13.23
CA VAL A 152 -1.21 -15.37 -14.24
C VAL A 152 -0.89 -16.76 -14.81
N SER A 153 -0.85 -16.90 -16.12
CA SER A 153 -0.52 -18.17 -16.79
C SER A 153 0.92 -18.60 -16.51
N GLU A 154 1.18 -19.90 -16.50
CA GLU A 154 2.55 -20.42 -16.41
C GLU A 154 3.35 -20.09 -17.67
N ALA A 155 4.65 -19.92 -17.51
CA ALA A 155 5.60 -19.62 -18.60
C ALA A 155 5.11 -18.49 -19.54
N SER A 156 4.58 -17.40 -18.97
CA SER A 156 4.01 -16.28 -19.75
C SER A 156 4.66 -14.92 -19.42
N VAL A 157 5.52 -14.85 -18.40
CA VAL A 157 6.10 -13.60 -17.92
C VAL A 157 7.58 -13.54 -18.24
N HIS A 158 8.02 -12.45 -18.86
CA HIS A 158 9.43 -12.23 -19.20
C HIS A 158 10.22 -11.55 -18.09
N LEU A 159 9.55 -10.66 -17.33
CA LEU A 159 10.19 -9.91 -16.25
C LEU A 159 9.24 -9.78 -15.06
N VAL A 160 9.74 -10.09 -13.87
CA VAL A 160 9.09 -9.81 -12.60
C VAL A 160 9.87 -8.75 -11.84
N LEU A 161 9.21 -7.67 -11.46
CA LEU A 161 9.75 -6.64 -10.58
C LEU A 161 8.95 -6.62 -9.29
N SER A 162 9.62 -6.76 -8.14
CA SER A 162 8.92 -6.76 -6.85
C SER A 162 9.80 -6.24 -5.72
N SER A 163 9.13 -5.72 -4.69
CA SER A 163 9.71 -5.45 -3.38
C SER A 163 8.85 -6.19 -2.36
N PRO A 164 9.20 -7.45 -2.03
CA PRO A 164 8.44 -8.24 -1.08
C PRO A 164 8.50 -7.62 0.32
N PRO A 165 7.54 -7.92 1.21
CA PRO A 165 7.58 -7.45 2.59
C PRO A 165 8.86 -7.90 3.30
N TYR A 166 9.45 -7.02 4.13
CA TYR A 166 10.66 -7.34 4.90
C TYR A 166 10.31 -8.01 6.22
N ALA A 167 11.11 -9.01 6.63
CA ALA A 167 10.87 -9.79 7.84
C ALA A 167 10.74 -8.91 9.09
N GLY A 168 9.65 -9.06 9.84
CA GLY A 168 9.45 -8.40 11.13
C GLY A 168 9.44 -6.88 11.11
N THR A 169 9.33 -6.25 9.94
CA THR A 169 9.50 -4.80 9.82
C THR A 169 8.19 -4.03 9.95
N TYR A 170 7.14 -4.46 9.27
CA TYR A 170 5.87 -3.74 9.19
C TYR A 170 4.68 -4.66 9.48
N ASP A 171 3.59 -4.03 9.90
CA ASP A 171 2.24 -4.57 9.93
C ASP A 171 1.40 -3.74 8.98
N TYR A 172 1.47 -4.05 7.67
CA TYR A 172 0.86 -3.22 6.61
C TYR A 172 -0.65 -3.05 6.78
N LEU A 173 -1.34 -4.13 7.12
CA LEU A 173 -2.79 -4.07 7.32
C LEU A 173 -3.17 -3.21 8.53
N GLU A 174 -2.39 -3.30 9.62
CA GLU A 174 -2.62 -2.45 10.79
C GLU A 174 -2.37 -0.97 10.46
N HIS A 175 -1.30 -0.67 9.72
CA HIS A 175 -1.00 0.69 9.27
C HIS A 175 -2.08 1.26 8.34
N HIS A 176 -2.81 0.40 7.64
CA HIS A 176 -3.89 0.81 6.75
C HIS A 176 -5.28 0.65 7.35
N ARG A 177 -5.43 0.24 8.61
CA ARG A 177 -6.71 -0.02 9.29
C ARG A 177 -7.71 1.12 9.12
N LEU A 178 -7.31 2.35 9.43
CA LEU A 178 -8.17 3.54 9.26
C LEU A 178 -8.65 3.69 7.81
N ARG A 179 -7.75 3.53 6.84
CA ARG A 179 -8.06 3.67 5.42
C ARG A 179 -8.99 2.56 4.93
N LEU A 180 -8.71 1.31 5.30
CA LEU A 180 -9.53 0.15 4.91
C LEU A 180 -10.95 0.29 5.45
N ARG A 181 -11.10 0.67 6.72
CA ARG A 181 -12.40 0.91 7.34
C ARG A 181 -13.19 2.02 6.62
N TRP A 182 -12.54 3.13 6.32
CA TRP A 182 -13.20 4.24 5.62
C TRP A 182 -13.55 3.94 4.17
N LEU A 183 -12.79 3.05 3.53
CA LEU A 183 -13.07 2.55 2.18
C LEU A 183 -14.11 1.41 2.17
N GLY A 184 -14.51 0.89 3.34
CA GLY A 184 -15.40 -0.27 3.45
C GLY A 184 -14.78 -1.56 2.94
N LEU A 185 -13.44 -1.69 3.04
CA LEU A 185 -12.72 -2.88 2.59
C LEU A 185 -12.54 -3.87 3.76
N PRO A 186 -12.76 -5.18 3.53
CA PRO A 186 -12.61 -6.19 4.57
C PRO A 186 -11.15 -6.33 4.99
N MET A 187 -10.93 -6.63 6.26
CA MET A 187 -9.61 -6.95 6.82
C MET A 187 -9.53 -8.39 7.34
N ASP A 188 -10.68 -9.02 7.53
CA ASP A 188 -10.77 -10.36 8.10
C ASP A 188 -10.09 -11.38 7.19
N GLY A 189 -9.30 -12.27 7.78
CA GLY A 189 -8.49 -13.26 7.07
C GLY A 189 -7.17 -12.73 6.52
N LEU A 190 -7.14 -11.53 5.96
CA LEU A 190 -5.91 -10.95 5.38
C LEU A 190 -4.82 -10.70 6.42
N MET A 191 -5.20 -10.38 7.66
CA MET A 191 -4.25 -10.16 8.75
C MET A 191 -3.46 -11.40 9.13
N GLN A 192 -4.04 -12.60 8.98
CA GLN A 192 -3.37 -13.87 9.30
C GLN A 192 -2.38 -14.29 8.21
N ASP A 193 -2.65 -13.91 6.97
CA ASP A 193 -1.90 -14.30 5.78
C ASP A 193 -0.79 -13.32 5.40
N GLU A 194 -0.65 -12.19 6.12
CA GLU A 194 0.37 -11.19 5.82
C GLU A 194 1.79 -11.73 5.99
N ILE A 195 2.55 -11.76 4.89
CA ILE A 195 3.93 -12.26 4.88
C ILE A 195 4.84 -11.29 5.65
N GLY A 196 5.67 -11.82 6.54
CA GLY A 196 6.69 -11.05 7.26
C GLY A 196 6.16 -10.04 8.27
N ALA A 197 4.88 -10.07 8.64
CA ALA A 197 4.29 -9.15 9.60
C ALA A 197 5.00 -9.21 10.97
N ARG A 198 5.27 -8.02 11.54
CA ARG A 198 5.93 -7.91 12.85
C ARG A 198 5.11 -8.56 13.97
N ARG A 199 3.78 -8.40 13.96
CA ARG A 199 2.88 -9.01 14.95
C ARG A 199 2.93 -10.54 14.95
N HIS A 200 3.21 -11.16 13.80
CA HIS A 200 3.37 -12.63 13.73
C HIS A 200 4.71 -13.07 14.30
N ALA A 201 5.76 -12.27 14.10
CA ALA A 201 7.10 -12.58 14.60
C ALA A 201 7.26 -12.32 16.10
N ALA A 202 6.53 -11.34 16.65
CA ALA A 202 6.68 -10.89 18.03
C ALA A 202 6.50 -11.99 19.11
N PRO A 203 5.49 -12.90 19.02
CA PRO A 203 5.31 -13.97 20.00
C PRO A 203 6.22 -15.21 19.76
N MET A 204 6.97 -15.25 18.67
CA MET A 204 7.78 -16.41 18.27
C MET A 204 9.23 -16.29 18.72
N SER A 205 9.94 -17.42 18.80
CA SER A 205 11.39 -17.40 18.83
C SER A 205 11.94 -16.83 17.50
N PHE A 206 13.14 -16.27 17.54
CA PHE A 206 13.80 -15.77 16.30
C PHE A 206 13.88 -16.85 15.21
N SER A 207 14.22 -18.08 15.59
CA SER A 207 14.37 -19.21 14.66
C SER A 207 13.03 -19.58 14.01
N ASP A 208 11.94 -19.59 14.76
CA ASP A 208 10.63 -19.95 14.23
C ASP A 208 10.05 -18.84 13.35
N ALA A 209 10.19 -17.58 13.77
CA ALA A 209 9.79 -16.44 12.97
C ALA A 209 10.56 -16.34 11.64
N LEU A 210 11.89 -16.57 11.69
CA LEU A 210 12.73 -16.60 10.50
C LEU A 210 12.36 -17.77 9.58
N ARG A 211 12.11 -18.96 10.14
CA ARG A 211 11.69 -20.15 9.38
C ARG A 211 10.36 -19.88 8.66
N ARG A 212 9.35 -19.37 9.38
CA ARG A 212 8.06 -19.03 8.78
C ARG A 212 8.23 -18.05 7.59
N TYR A 213 8.98 -16.97 7.79
CA TYR A 213 9.24 -16.01 6.74
C TYR A 213 10.02 -16.62 5.55
N TYR A 214 11.00 -17.47 5.82
CA TYR A 214 11.75 -18.22 4.81
C TYR A 214 10.84 -19.13 3.98
N ASP A 215 9.92 -19.84 4.61
CA ASP A 215 8.98 -20.75 3.95
C ASP A 215 7.99 -19.95 3.08
N ASP A 216 7.44 -18.84 3.58
CA ASP A 216 6.58 -17.94 2.82
C ASP A 216 7.33 -17.40 1.58
N LEU A 217 8.55 -16.90 1.77
CA LEU A 217 9.35 -16.32 0.69
C LEU A 217 9.75 -17.37 -0.36
N SER A 218 10.07 -18.57 0.07
CA SER A 218 10.38 -19.71 -0.80
C SER A 218 9.17 -20.09 -1.67
N GLN A 219 7.95 -20.09 -1.10
CA GLN A 219 6.72 -20.32 -1.85
C GLN A 219 6.47 -19.23 -2.90
N VAL A 220 6.67 -17.94 -2.54
CA VAL A 220 6.55 -16.82 -3.47
C VAL A 220 7.54 -16.96 -4.64
N LEU A 221 8.80 -17.30 -4.32
CA LEU A 221 9.82 -17.51 -5.36
C LEU A 221 9.46 -18.69 -6.29
N ALA A 222 9.03 -19.82 -5.75
CA ALA A 222 8.62 -20.97 -6.53
C ALA A 222 7.40 -20.66 -7.42
N ALA A 223 6.40 -19.95 -6.86
CA ALA A 223 5.24 -19.50 -7.61
C ALA A 223 5.64 -18.56 -8.76
N THR A 224 6.56 -17.64 -8.50
CA THR A 224 7.07 -16.68 -9.50
C THR A 224 7.89 -17.40 -10.59
N ALA A 225 8.77 -18.32 -10.22
CA ALA A 225 9.56 -19.11 -11.15
C ALA A 225 8.70 -19.89 -12.16
N ALA A 226 7.56 -20.43 -11.72
CA ALA A 226 6.62 -21.12 -12.60
C ALA A 226 5.99 -20.19 -13.65
N LYS A 227 5.83 -18.90 -13.33
CA LYS A 227 5.25 -17.90 -14.26
C LYS A 227 6.25 -17.38 -15.29
N LEU A 228 7.55 -17.41 -15.00
CA LEU A 228 8.58 -16.96 -15.92
C LEU A 228 8.70 -17.91 -17.12
N VAL A 229 8.89 -17.33 -18.30
CA VAL A 229 9.34 -18.07 -19.50
C VAL A 229 10.79 -18.53 -19.30
N SER A 230 11.29 -19.49 -20.13
CA SER A 230 12.72 -19.76 -20.23
C SER A 230 13.45 -18.49 -20.69
N GLY A 231 14.58 -18.16 -20.05
CA GLY A 231 15.27 -16.88 -20.25
C GLY A 231 14.64 -15.68 -19.56
N GLY A 232 13.49 -15.85 -18.90
CA GLY A 232 12.83 -14.79 -18.13
C GLY A 232 13.58 -14.43 -16.85
N MET A 233 13.43 -13.19 -16.39
CA MET A 233 14.16 -12.65 -15.25
C MET A 233 13.25 -12.15 -14.14
N MET A 234 13.77 -12.15 -12.92
CA MET A 234 13.14 -11.52 -11.77
C MET A 234 14.14 -10.59 -11.09
N ALA A 235 13.73 -9.34 -10.81
CA ALA A 235 14.48 -8.41 -9.99
C ALA A 235 13.70 -8.09 -8.71
N TRP A 236 14.31 -8.35 -7.56
CA TRP A 236 13.74 -8.08 -6.25
C TRP A 236 14.53 -7.00 -5.51
N LEU A 237 13.81 -5.99 -5.01
CA LEU A 237 14.34 -5.05 -4.04
C LEU A 237 14.05 -5.57 -2.64
N VAL A 238 15.09 -5.94 -1.90
CA VAL A 238 15.00 -6.46 -0.53
C VAL A 238 15.93 -5.69 0.40
N ALA A 239 15.62 -5.65 1.68
CA ALA A 239 16.48 -4.99 2.65
C ALA A 239 16.69 -5.83 3.90
N ASP A 240 17.89 -5.71 4.47
CA ASP A 240 18.17 -6.24 5.79
C ASP A 240 17.16 -5.70 6.80
N SER A 241 16.70 -6.57 7.67
CA SER A 241 15.63 -6.27 8.63
C SER A 241 15.94 -6.85 10.00
N VAL A 242 15.00 -6.70 10.94
CA VAL A 242 15.19 -7.16 12.31
C VAL A 242 13.96 -7.95 12.76
N ILE A 243 14.18 -9.11 13.35
CA ILE A 243 13.18 -9.84 14.12
C ILE A 243 13.59 -9.74 15.60
N GLY A 244 12.77 -9.09 16.41
CA GLY A 244 13.15 -8.76 17.79
C GLY A 244 14.37 -7.83 17.83
N THR A 245 15.50 -8.35 18.29
CA THR A 245 16.80 -7.63 18.36
C THR A 245 17.85 -8.20 17.42
N ARG A 246 17.52 -9.21 16.62
CA ARG A 246 18.49 -9.96 15.79
C ARG A 246 18.33 -9.59 14.31
N PRO A 247 19.43 -9.36 13.58
CA PRO A 247 19.39 -9.02 12.17
C PRO A 247 18.97 -10.20 11.31
N VAL A 248 18.25 -9.90 10.24
CA VAL A 248 17.92 -10.80 9.12
C VAL A 248 18.61 -10.27 7.88
N TRP A 249 19.55 -11.02 7.35
CA TRP A 249 20.33 -10.64 6.16
C TRP A 249 19.57 -11.03 4.89
N ALA A 250 19.00 -10.04 4.23
CA ALA A 250 18.06 -10.25 3.15
C ALA A 250 18.67 -10.94 1.93
N GLU A 251 19.86 -10.54 1.49
CA GLU A 251 20.53 -11.16 0.35
C GLU A 251 20.80 -12.65 0.58
N SER A 252 21.37 -12.99 1.74
CA SER A 252 21.64 -14.39 2.11
C SER A 252 20.36 -15.23 2.18
N LEU A 253 19.28 -14.63 2.68
CA LEU A 253 17.99 -15.31 2.78
C LEU A 253 17.41 -15.59 1.39
N VAL A 254 17.40 -14.60 0.48
CA VAL A 254 16.92 -14.77 -0.89
C VAL A 254 17.75 -15.79 -1.65
N ARG A 255 19.07 -15.81 -1.47
CA ARG A 255 19.96 -16.81 -2.06
C ARG A 255 19.58 -18.23 -1.65
N ARG A 256 19.36 -18.45 -0.35
CA ARG A 256 18.90 -19.75 0.17
C ARG A 256 17.51 -20.14 -0.33
N CYS A 257 16.60 -19.17 -0.50
CA CYS A 257 15.29 -19.44 -1.10
C CYS A 257 15.43 -19.84 -2.58
N ALA A 258 16.31 -19.17 -3.32
CA ALA A 258 16.55 -19.45 -4.74
C ALA A 258 17.11 -20.85 -4.98
N GLU A 259 17.96 -21.37 -4.07
CA GLU A 259 18.50 -22.75 -4.11
C GLU A 259 17.40 -23.83 -4.11
N ARG A 260 16.19 -23.50 -3.65
CA ARG A 260 15.02 -24.40 -3.65
C ARG A 260 14.16 -24.27 -4.92
N THR A 261 14.59 -23.48 -5.88
CA THR A 261 13.87 -23.23 -7.13
C THR A 261 14.78 -23.53 -8.33
N ALA A 262 14.19 -23.53 -9.53
CA ALA A 262 14.97 -23.62 -10.78
C ALA A 262 15.58 -22.27 -11.21
N LEU A 263 15.61 -21.25 -10.32
CA LEU A 263 16.15 -19.94 -10.65
C LEU A 263 17.65 -19.88 -10.42
N THR A 264 18.37 -19.29 -11.34
CA THR A 264 19.82 -19.04 -11.25
C THR A 264 20.07 -17.62 -10.76
N TRP A 265 21.00 -17.45 -9.83
CA TRP A 265 21.46 -16.15 -9.37
C TRP A 265 22.28 -15.48 -10.49
N LEU A 266 21.84 -14.33 -11.01
CA LEU A 266 22.52 -13.61 -12.06
C LEU A 266 23.39 -12.48 -11.54
N ALA A 267 22.83 -11.62 -10.67
CA ALA A 267 23.52 -10.45 -10.15
C ALA A 267 22.91 -9.98 -8.84
N SER A 268 23.68 -9.20 -8.09
CA SER A 268 23.16 -8.35 -7.02
C SER A 268 23.92 -7.03 -6.92
N ALA A 269 23.23 -5.99 -6.46
CA ALA A 269 23.82 -4.71 -6.12
C ALA A 269 23.28 -4.27 -4.76
N SER A 270 24.14 -3.69 -3.93
CA SER A 270 23.83 -3.35 -2.55
C SER A 270 24.14 -1.90 -2.22
N GLN A 271 23.28 -1.26 -1.45
CA GLN A 271 23.48 0.08 -0.95
C GLN A 271 23.31 0.12 0.56
N ARG A 272 24.20 0.83 1.27
CA ARG A 272 24.03 1.07 2.70
C ARG A 272 22.78 1.91 2.95
N ARG A 273 21.93 1.45 3.86
CA ARG A 273 20.71 2.15 4.29
C ARG A 273 20.68 2.23 5.81
N PRO A 274 21.10 3.34 6.40
CA PRO A 274 21.07 3.51 7.84
C PRO A 274 19.67 3.23 8.41
N HIS A 275 19.63 2.59 9.55
CA HIS A 275 18.38 2.31 10.25
C HIS A 275 18.22 3.31 11.39
N PHE A 276 17.11 4.06 11.38
CA PHE A 276 16.93 5.21 12.26
C PHE A 276 16.20 4.92 13.58
N HIS A 277 15.71 3.70 13.78
CA HIS A 277 14.96 3.35 14.98
C HIS A 277 15.82 2.63 16.02
N GLY A 278 15.93 3.22 17.20
CA GLY A 278 16.81 2.88 18.32
C GLY A 278 17.05 1.38 18.62
N PRO A 279 16.06 0.57 19.03
CA PRO A 279 16.32 -0.83 19.42
C PRO A 279 16.86 -1.69 18.27
N SER A 280 16.40 -1.45 17.06
CA SER A 280 16.80 -2.21 15.87
C SER A 280 18.13 -1.71 15.27
N GLN A 281 18.55 -0.49 15.58
CA GLN A 281 19.86 0.04 15.16
C GLN A 281 21.02 -0.79 15.73
N ARG A 282 20.88 -1.28 16.97
CA ARG A 282 21.90 -2.10 17.63
C ARG A 282 22.14 -3.44 16.92
N ALA A 283 21.14 -3.98 16.22
CA ALA A 283 21.28 -5.21 15.45
C ALA A 283 22.31 -5.10 14.32
N PHE A 284 22.53 -3.88 13.83
CA PHE A 284 23.47 -3.56 12.74
C PHE A 284 24.76 -2.88 13.18
N ALA A 285 25.12 -2.95 14.49
CA ALA A 285 26.31 -2.33 15.03
C ALA A 285 27.62 -2.87 14.45
N LYS A 286 27.67 -4.18 14.16
CA LYS A 286 28.86 -4.86 13.62
C LYS A 286 28.91 -4.83 12.09
N GLN A 287 27.77 -4.93 11.44
CA GLN A 287 27.64 -4.93 9.98
C GLN A 287 26.50 -3.97 9.59
N PRO A 288 26.77 -2.93 8.78
CA PRO A 288 25.78 -1.95 8.38
C PRO A 288 24.61 -2.60 7.64
N ARG A 289 23.39 -2.12 7.92
CA ARG A 289 22.19 -2.48 7.19
C ARG A 289 22.33 -2.08 5.72
N GLN A 290 21.90 -2.97 4.84
CA GLN A 290 21.91 -2.76 3.40
C GLN A 290 20.51 -2.99 2.80
N GLU A 291 20.33 -2.40 1.64
CA GLU A 291 19.25 -2.67 0.72
C GLU A 291 19.85 -3.22 -0.57
N HIS A 292 19.24 -4.25 -1.13
CA HIS A 292 19.80 -5.03 -2.23
C HIS A 292 18.81 -5.09 -3.39
N ILE A 293 19.31 -4.95 -4.60
CA ILE A 293 18.63 -5.42 -5.79
C ILE A 293 19.23 -6.78 -6.15
N VAL A 294 18.40 -7.80 -6.18
CA VAL A 294 18.79 -9.18 -6.53
C VAL A 294 18.13 -9.54 -7.84
N VAL A 295 18.92 -10.05 -8.78
CA VAL A 295 18.43 -10.51 -10.08
C VAL A 295 18.61 -12.02 -10.21
N LEU A 296 17.50 -12.70 -10.48
CA LEU A 296 17.44 -14.14 -10.72
C LEU A 296 16.93 -14.39 -12.14
N GLY A 297 17.39 -15.45 -12.80
CA GLY A 297 16.95 -15.85 -14.12
C GLY A 297 16.43 -17.29 -14.13
N LYS A 298 15.46 -17.55 -15.01
CA LYS A 298 15.00 -18.92 -15.30
C LYS A 298 15.79 -19.44 -16.48
N PRO A 299 16.50 -20.57 -16.36
CA PRO A 299 17.21 -21.22 -17.47
C PRO A 299 16.33 -21.51 -18.67
#